data_7ebbe729bd8c22b9fddce57b1677b880
#
_entry.id   7ebbe729bd8c22b9fddce57b1677b880
#
_cell.length_a   1.000
_cell.length_b   1.000
_cell.length_c   1.000
_cell.angle_alpha   90.00
_cell.angle_beta   90.00
_cell.angle_gamma   90.00
#
_symmetry.space_group_name_H-M   'P 1'
#
loop_
_entity.id
_entity.type
_entity.pdbx_description
1 polymer ?
#
loop_
_entity_poly.entity_id
_entity_poly.type
_entity_poly.pdbx_seq_one_letter_code
_entity_poly.pdbx_strand_id
1 'polypeptide(L)'
;CDRRQRQMCIRDSEQVERIENNIDIPSLAPLIKIARVLGVRLGTFLDDQDEVGPVVCRKKEAKDAISFSNNAIHSRKHMEYHSLSKSKADRHMEPFIIDVMPTEDTDFVLSSHEGEEFIMVMEGIMEISYGKNTYLLEEGDSIYYDSIVPHHVHAYEGQAAKILAVVYTPI
;
A
#
# COMPACT_ATOMS: atom_id res chain seq x y z
N CYS A 1 17.70 11.92 23.15
CA CYS A 1 16.62 11.69 22.20
C CYS A 1 16.46 12.94 21.34
N ASP A 2 16.76 12.84 20.06
CA ASP A 2 16.80 13.99 19.13
C ASP A 2 15.38 14.57 18.96
N ARG A 3 15.29 15.87 18.71
CA ARG A 3 14.02 16.61 18.51
C ARG A 3 13.19 16.03 17.37
N ARG A 4 13.86 15.49 16.32
CA ARG A 4 13.22 14.77 15.20
C ARG A 4 12.60 13.44 15.63
N GLN A 5 13.26 12.67 16.49
CA GLN A 5 12.72 11.43 17.03
C GLN A 5 11.49 11.65 17.90
N ARG A 6 11.46 12.72 18.71
CA ARG A 6 10.28 13.05 19.51
C ARG A 6 9.07 13.46 18.65
N GLN A 7 9.29 14.24 17.59
CA GLN A 7 8.21 14.60 16.67
C GLN A 7 7.66 13.39 15.89
N MET A 8 8.52 12.44 15.54
CA MET A 8 8.12 11.20 14.89
C MET A 8 7.28 10.33 15.84
N CYS A 9 7.73 10.12 17.07
CA CYS A 9 6.98 9.35 18.09
C CYS A 9 5.61 9.97 18.43
N ILE A 10 5.50 11.32 18.47
CA ILE A 10 4.23 12.01 18.75
C ILE A 10 3.26 11.80 17.58
N ARG A 11 3.70 11.96 16.34
CA ARG A 11 2.87 11.73 15.16
C ARG A 11 2.39 10.27 15.05
N ASP A 12 3.28 9.32 15.36
CA ASP A 12 2.94 7.90 15.34
C ASP A 12 1.89 7.58 16.43
N SER A 13 2.00 8.17 17.63
CA SER A 13 1.03 8.00 18.70
C SER A 13 -0.34 8.60 18.36
N GLU A 14 -0.38 9.81 17.79
CA GLU A 14 -1.61 10.45 17.34
C GLU A 14 -2.28 9.65 16.22
N GLN A 15 -1.50 9.09 15.31
CA GLN A 15 -2.03 8.24 14.23
C GLN A 15 -2.65 6.96 14.78
N VAL A 16 -1.99 6.28 15.72
CA VAL A 16 -2.52 5.07 16.36
C VAL A 16 -3.81 5.38 17.12
N GLU A 17 -3.85 6.46 17.91
CA GLU A 17 -5.05 6.89 18.62
C GLU A 17 -6.24 7.17 17.67
N ARG A 18 -5.99 7.79 16.53
CA ARG A 18 -7.02 8.04 15.51
C ARG A 18 -7.54 6.75 14.88
N ILE A 19 -6.65 5.76 14.66
CA ILE A 19 -7.03 4.43 14.15
C ILE A 19 -7.90 3.70 15.20
N GLU A 20 -7.48 3.67 16.46
CA GLU A 20 -8.22 3.01 17.55
C GLU A 20 -9.60 3.63 17.77
N ASN A 21 -9.75 4.93 17.53
CA ASN A 21 -11.03 5.64 17.62
C ASN A 21 -11.86 5.60 16.33
N ASN A 22 -11.47 4.81 15.32
CA ASN A 22 -12.12 4.72 13.99
C ASN A 22 -12.27 6.08 13.28
N ILE A 23 -11.37 7.01 13.56
CA ILE A 23 -11.34 8.32 12.90
C ILE A 23 -10.61 8.22 11.55
N ASP A 24 -9.56 7.40 11.51
CA ASP A 24 -8.75 7.18 10.32
C ASP A 24 -8.67 5.69 9.97
N ILE A 25 -8.77 5.41 8.67
CA ILE A 25 -8.41 4.09 8.12
C ILE A 25 -6.93 4.17 7.72
N PRO A 26 -6.04 3.38 8.32
CA PRO A 26 -4.62 3.45 8.02
C PRO A 26 -4.35 3.02 6.58
N SER A 27 -3.41 3.69 5.92
CA SER A 27 -2.86 3.21 4.66
C SER A 27 -1.99 1.96 4.86
N LEU A 28 -1.60 1.30 3.78
CA LEU A 28 -0.91 0.01 3.82
C LEU A 28 0.39 0.05 4.66
N ALA A 29 1.24 1.06 4.48
CA ALA A 29 2.53 1.15 5.19
C ALA A 29 2.42 1.25 6.73
N PRO A 30 1.53 2.08 7.33
CA PRO A 30 1.24 2.02 8.76
C PRO A 30 0.71 0.66 9.22
N LEU A 31 -0.18 0.01 8.45
CA LEU A 31 -0.69 -1.33 8.80
C LEU A 31 0.41 -2.37 8.85
N ILE A 32 1.33 -2.37 7.89
CA ILE A 32 2.50 -3.26 7.88
C ILE A 32 3.33 -3.07 9.16
N LYS A 33 3.61 -1.83 9.56
CA LYS A 33 4.36 -1.52 10.78
C LYS A 33 3.64 -2.01 12.04
N ILE A 34 2.33 -1.80 12.12
CA ILE A 34 1.51 -2.26 13.25
C ILE A 34 1.49 -3.79 13.30
N ALA A 35 1.25 -4.47 12.19
CA ALA A 35 1.25 -5.93 12.09
C ALA A 35 2.55 -6.52 12.62
N ARG A 36 3.68 -5.95 12.21
CA ARG A 36 4.99 -6.37 12.68
C ARG A 36 5.19 -6.20 14.20
N VAL A 37 4.85 -5.03 14.74
CA VAL A 37 4.97 -4.78 16.18
C VAL A 37 4.13 -5.76 17.01
N LEU A 38 2.97 -6.13 16.48
CA LEU A 38 2.07 -7.10 17.12
C LEU A 38 2.46 -8.55 16.83
N GLY A 39 3.44 -8.82 15.96
CA GLY A 39 3.85 -10.17 15.59
C GLY A 39 2.77 -10.93 14.81
N VAL A 40 1.92 -10.21 14.07
CA VAL A 40 0.88 -10.77 13.22
C VAL A 40 1.16 -10.46 11.75
N ARG A 41 0.53 -11.22 10.84
CA ARG A 41 0.64 -10.97 9.40
C ARG A 41 -0.24 -9.79 8.99
N LEU A 42 0.16 -9.09 7.94
CA LEU A 42 -0.64 -8.01 7.37
C LEU A 42 -2.06 -8.48 7.02
N GLY A 43 -2.20 -9.69 6.47
CA GLY A 43 -3.50 -10.31 6.15
C GLY A 43 -4.48 -10.37 7.31
N THR A 44 -3.99 -10.45 8.56
CA THR A 44 -4.85 -10.44 9.77
C THR A 44 -5.69 -9.17 9.89
N PHE A 45 -5.24 -8.05 9.30
CA PHE A 45 -6.00 -6.79 9.28
C PHE A 45 -6.86 -6.61 8.04
N LEU A 46 -6.65 -7.45 7.02
CA LEU A 46 -7.32 -7.29 5.73
C LEU A 46 -8.57 -8.15 5.61
N ASP A 47 -8.57 -9.31 6.24
CA ASP A 47 -9.72 -10.20 6.29
C ASP A 47 -9.60 -11.24 7.43
N ASP A 48 -10.73 -11.78 7.87
CA ASP A 48 -10.85 -12.76 8.96
C ASP A 48 -11.10 -14.19 8.43
N GLN A 49 -10.63 -14.52 7.23
CA GLN A 49 -10.98 -15.81 6.62
C GLN A 49 -9.88 -16.86 6.78
N ASP A 50 -10.31 -18.11 6.97
CA ASP A 50 -9.48 -19.27 7.34
C ASP A 50 -9.36 -20.32 6.22
N GLU A 51 -9.47 -19.95 4.94
CA GLU A 51 -9.35 -20.91 3.85
C GLU A 51 -7.88 -21.34 3.66
N VAL A 52 -7.61 -22.60 3.95
CA VAL A 52 -6.24 -23.18 3.86
C VAL A 52 -5.87 -23.59 2.43
N GLY A 53 -6.85 -23.79 1.55
CA GLY A 53 -6.66 -24.24 0.18
C GLY A 53 -6.24 -23.14 -0.81
N PRO A 54 -6.22 -23.42 -2.11
CA PRO A 54 -6.04 -22.41 -3.14
C PRO A 54 -7.26 -21.49 -3.19
N VAL A 55 -7.03 -20.19 -3.31
CA VAL A 55 -8.07 -19.18 -3.47
C VAL A 55 -8.06 -18.68 -4.91
N VAL A 56 -9.25 -18.60 -5.51
CA VAL A 56 -9.44 -18.10 -6.87
C VAL A 56 -10.23 -16.80 -6.79
N CYS A 57 -9.59 -15.69 -7.15
CA CYS A 57 -10.25 -14.40 -7.30
C CYS A 57 -10.75 -14.26 -8.74
N ARG A 58 -12.08 -14.14 -8.93
CA ARG A 58 -12.67 -13.91 -10.25
C ARG A 58 -12.75 -12.41 -10.54
N LYS A 59 -12.55 -12.01 -11.79
CA LYS A 59 -12.62 -10.59 -12.21
C LYS A 59 -13.88 -9.85 -11.73
N LYS A 60 -15.01 -10.56 -11.60
CA LYS A 60 -16.27 -9.99 -11.11
C LYS A 60 -16.28 -9.78 -9.59
N GLU A 61 -15.50 -10.56 -8.85
CA GLU A 61 -15.43 -10.59 -7.39
C GLU A 61 -14.37 -9.60 -6.87
N ALA A 62 -13.38 -9.27 -7.70
CA ALA A 62 -12.35 -8.29 -7.37
C ALA A 62 -12.89 -6.85 -7.20
N LYS A 63 -14.17 -6.62 -7.48
CA LYS A 63 -14.81 -5.30 -7.32
C LYS A 63 -15.22 -4.98 -5.88
N ASP A 64 -15.30 -5.97 -5.00
CA ASP A 64 -15.60 -5.77 -3.57
C ASP A 64 -14.32 -5.48 -2.77
N ALA A 65 -13.56 -4.54 -3.26
CA ALA A 65 -12.22 -4.29 -2.79
C ALA A 65 -12.18 -3.51 -1.47
N ILE A 66 -11.10 -3.75 -0.74
CA ILE A 66 -10.74 -2.94 0.41
C ILE A 66 -10.24 -1.60 -0.12
N SER A 67 -11.06 -0.58 -0.06
CA SER A 67 -10.62 0.78 -0.32
C SER A 67 -9.87 1.28 0.91
N PHE A 68 -8.55 1.35 0.84
CA PHE A 68 -7.73 2.04 1.84
C PHE A 68 -7.78 3.56 1.60
N SER A 69 -8.94 4.13 1.33
CA SER A 69 -9.07 5.56 1.15
C SER A 69 -9.18 6.23 2.50
N ASN A 70 -8.10 6.85 2.92
CA ASN A 70 -8.11 7.68 4.12
C ASN A 70 -8.60 9.09 3.80
N ASN A 71 -9.75 9.47 4.37
CA ASN A 71 -10.34 10.80 4.19
C ASN A 71 -9.53 11.93 4.86
N ALA A 72 -8.51 11.63 5.65
CA ALA A 72 -7.79 12.62 6.45
C ALA A 72 -6.49 13.14 5.83
N ILE A 73 -5.91 12.46 4.85
CA ILE A 73 -4.68 12.90 4.20
C ILE A 73 -4.93 12.97 2.70
N HIS A 74 -5.02 14.18 2.17
CA HIS A 74 -5.33 14.46 0.76
C HIS A 74 -4.44 13.71 -0.24
N SER A 75 -3.19 13.39 0.13
CA SER A 75 -2.18 12.79 -0.74
C SER A 75 -2.37 11.30 -1.07
N ARG A 76 -3.36 10.59 -0.48
CA ARG A 76 -3.58 9.15 -0.72
C ARG A 76 -5.00 8.79 -1.17
N LYS A 77 -5.84 9.77 -1.45
CA LYS A 77 -7.17 9.57 -2.03
C LYS A 77 -7.14 9.00 -3.45
N HIS A 78 -5.94 8.85 -4.01
CA HIS A 78 -5.74 8.56 -5.42
C HIS A 78 -5.40 7.10 -5.71
N MET A 79 -5.43 6.22 -4.69
CA MET A 79 -5.17 4.79 -4.86
C MET A 79 -6.32 3.97 -4.31
N GLU A 80 -6.93 3.16 -5.17
CA GLU A 80 -7.95 2.18 -4.80
C GLU A 80 -7.36 0.77 -4.92
N TYR A 81 -7.31 0.05 -3.79
CA TYR A 81 -6.68 -1.27 -3.70
C TYR A 81 -7.71 -2.37 -3.79
N HIS A 82 -7.50 -3.34 -4.68
CA HIS A 82 -8.32 -4.51 -4.88
C HIS A 82 -7.51 -5.76 -4.55
N SER A 83 -7.76 -6.37 -3.38
CA SER A 83 -7.04 -7.57 -2.96
C SER A 83 -7.38 -8.77 -3.85
N LEU A 84 -6.35 -9.48 -4.30
CA LEU A 84 -6.47 -10.71 -5.06
C LEU A 84 -6.30 -11.97 -4.20
N SER A 85 -5.96 -11.79 -2.92
CA SER A 85 -5.70 -12.86 -1.96
C SER A 85 -6.71 -12.92 -0.81
N LYS A 86 -7.81 -12.16 -0.90
CA LYS A 86 -8.89 -12.19 0.08
C LYS A 86 -9.31 -13.64 0.34
N SER A 87 -9.49 -14.00 1.59
CA SER A 87 -9.82 -15.34 2.07
C SER A 87 -8.65 -16.34 2.16
N LYS A 88 -7.46 -16.06 1.65
CA LYS A 88 -6.33 -16.97 1.79
C LYS A 88 -5.69 -16.85 3.17
N ALA A 89 -5.89 -17.87 4.01
CA ALA A 89 -5.22 -17.96 5.29
C ALA A 89 -3.70 -18.11 5.14
N ASP A 90 -2.96 -17.61 6.13
CA ASP A 90 -1.50 -17.79 6.25
C ASP A 90 -0.67 -17.31 5.06
N ARG A 91 -1.16 -16.33 4.31
CA ARG A 91 -0.41 -15.75 3.19
C ARG A 91 0.69 -14.79 3.66
N HIS A 92 1.80 -14.79 2.95
CA HIS A 92 2.93 -13.88 3.16
C HIS A 92 3.02 -12.79 2.09
N MET A 93 2.35 -13.00 0.97
CA MET A 93 2.27 -12.05 -0.13
C MET A 93 0.87 -11.46 -0.19
N GLU A 94 0.79 -10.15 -0.40
CA GLU A 94 -0.46 -9.43 -0.61
C GLU A 94 -0.49 -8.89 -2.04
N PRO A 95 -1.08 -9.63 -2.99
CA PRO A 95 -1.27 -9.15 -4.35
C PRO A 95 -2.51 -8.26 -4.43
N PHE A 96 -2.36 -7.12 -5.10
CA PHE A 96 -3.41 -6.13 -5.35
C PHE A 96 -3.46 -5.73 -6.81
N ILE A 97 -4.66 -5.50 -7.32
CA ILE A 97 -4.84 -4.56 -8.41
C ILE A 97 -5.06 -3.18 -7.78
N ILE A 98 -4.34 -2.18 -8.25
CA ILE A 98 -4.46 -0.82 -7.74
C ILE A 98 -4.83 0.11 -8.90
N ASP A 99 -5.95 0.81 -8.75
CA ASP A 99 -6.30 1.93 -9.60
C ASP A 99 -5.64 3.18 -9.03
N VAL A 100 -4.71 3.77 -9.80
CA VAL A 100 -3.95 4.96 -9.43
C VAL A 100 -4.55 6.14 -10.16
N MET A 101 -5.27 7.00 -9.43
CA MET A 101 -5.92 8.18 -10.00
C MET A 101 -4.94 9.35 -10.05
N PRO A 102 -5.08 10.25 -11.03
CA PRO A 102 -4.26 11.45 -11.10
C PRO A 102 -4.48 12.35 -9.89
N THR A 103 -3.43 13.06 -9.51
CA THR A 103 -3.46 14.07 -8.43
C THR A 103 -2.75 15.34 -8.88
N GLU A 104 -3.24 16.48 -8.40
CA GLU A 104 -2.56 17.78 -8.54
C GLU A 104 -1.58 18.03 -7.39
N ASP A 105 -1.62 17.19 -6.35
CA ASP A 105 -0.73 17.30 -5.20
C ASP A 105 0.71 16.96 -5.62
N THR A 106 1.63 17.86 -5.32
CA THR A 106 3.07 17.70 -5.54
C THR A 106 3.82 17.29 -4.29
N ASP A 107 3.22 17.44 -3.11
CA ASP A 107 3.80 17.06 -1.82
C ASP A 107 3.44 15.60 -1.48
N PHE A 108 4.25 14.68 -2.02
CA PHE A 108 4.06 13.26 -1.79
C PHE A 108 4.63 12.82 -0.43
N VAL A 109 3.83 12.05 0.31
CA VAL A 109 4.31 11.38 1.52
C VAL A 109 4.98 10.08 1.11
N LEU A 110 6.31 10.00 1.32
CA LEU A 110 7.06 8.78 1.03
C LEU A 110 6.67 7.66 1.99
N SER A 111 6.47 6.47 1.45
CA SER A 111 6.32 5.23 2.19
C SER A 111 7.68 4.61 2.46
N SER A 112 7.82 3.95 3.61
CA SER A 112 8.97 3.09 3.93
C SER A 112 8.51 2.05 4.91
N HIS A 113 8.72 0.78 4.59
CA HIS A 113 8.41 -0.36 5.45
C HIS A 113 9.36 -1.51 5.12
N GLU A 114 9.39 -2.53 5.98
CA GLU A 114 10.17 -3.72 5.68
C GLU A 114 9.45 -4.61 4.68
N GLY A 115 10.25 -5.38 3.94
CA GLY A 115 9.78 -6.27 2.91
C GLY A 115 10.16 -5.81 1.51
N GLU A 116 9.49 -6.38 0.55
CA GLU A 116 9.76 -6.21 -0.86
C GLU A 116 8.47 -5.96 -1.62
N GLU A 117 8.55 -5.22 -2.70
CA GLU A 117 7.43 -4.99 -3.60
C GLU A 117 7.80 -5.30 -5.04
N PHE A 118 6.87 -5.95 -5.73
CA PHE A 118 6.86 -6.09 -7.18
C PHE A 118 5.67 -5.35 -7.74
N ILE A 119 5.90 -4.50 -8.74
CA ILE A 119 4.84 -3.77 -9.44
C ILE A 119 4.97 -3.99 -10.94
N MET A 120 3.84 -4.23 -11.60
CA MET A 120 3.72 -4.28 -13.05
C MET A 120 2.61 -3.33 -13.51
N VAL A 121 2.90 -2.50 -14.49
CA VAL A 121 1.91 -1.58 -15.08
C VAL A 121 1.02 -2.37 -16.03
N MET A 122 -0.27 -2.36 -15.76
CA MET A 122 -1.29 -3.04 -16.58
C MET A 122 -1.94 -2.11 -17.59
N GLU A 123 -2.13 -0.85 -17.22
CA GLU A 123 -2.73 0.19 -18.06
C GLU A 123 -2.15 1.55 -17.67
N GLY A 124 -1.91 2.42 -18.65
CA GLY A 124 -1.44 3.79 -18.43
C GLY A 124 0.05 3.90 -18.18
N ILE A 125 0.46 5.01 -17.54
CA ILE A 125 1.85 5.32 -17.22
C ILE A 125 1.95 5.67 -15.74
N MET A 126 2.91 5.09 -15.06
CA MET A 126 3.18 5.27 -13.64
C MET A 126 4.57 5.86 -13.44
N GLU A 127 4.69 6.77 -12.49
CA GLU A 127 5.99 7.24 -12.00
C GLU A 127 6.22 6.72 -10.58
N ILE A 128 7.41 6.20 -10.31
CA ILE A 128 7.85 5.82 -8.98
C ILE A 128 9.10 6.60 -8.57
N SER A 129 8.99 7.32 -7.45
CA SER A 129 10.14 7.88 -6.74
C SER A 129 10.68 6.82 -5.78
N TYR A 130 11.97 6.47 -5.88
CA TYR A 130 12.62 5.48 -5.05
C TYR A 130 13.98 5.99 -4.60
N GLY A 131 14.12 6.32 -3.31
CA GLY A 131 15.27 7.01 -2.77
C GLY A 131 15.49 8.38 -3.43
N LYS A 132 16.56 8.47 -4.23
CA LYS A 132 16.91 9.69 -4.99
C LYS A 132 16.60 9.59 -6.48
N ASN A 133 16.09 8.46 -6.92
CA ASN A 133 15.83 8.17 -8.32
C ASN A 133 14.32 8.22 -8.60
N THR A 134 13.99 8.52 -9.84
CA THR A 134 12.63 8.47 -10.36
C THR A 134 12.63 7.58 -11.59
N TYR A 135 11.64 6.70 -11.68
CA TYR A 135 11.46 5.77 -12.78
C TYR A 135 10.08 5.97 -13.39
N LEU A 136 10.05 6.12 -14.71
CA LEU A 136 8.83 6.15 -15.49
C LEU A 136 8.60 4.77 -16.08
N LEU A 137 7.40 4.22 -15.88
CA LEU A 137 7.04 2.88 -16.29
C LEU A 137 5.76 2.94 -17.13
N GLU A 138 5.82 2.34 -18.32
CA GLU A 138 4.71 2.24 -19.26
C GLU A 138 4.02 0.86 -19.15
N GLU A 139 2.90 0.70 -19.83
CA GLU A 139 2.16 -0.56 -19.87
C GLU A 139 3.06 -1.75 -20.25
N GLY A 140 3.07 -2.78 -19.42
CA GLY A 140 3.91 -3.97 -19.55
C GLY A 140 5.24 -3.89 -18.83
N ASP A 141 5.68 -2.70 -18.40
CA ASP A 141 6.89 -2.55 -17.60
C ASP A 141 6.67 -3.02 -16.16
N SER A 142 7.76 -3.42 -15.51
CA SER A 142 7.73 -3.82 -14.11
C SER A 142 8.94 -3.32 -13.35
N ILE A 143 8.78 -3.21 -12.03
CA ILE A 143 9.84 -2.87 -11.10
C ILE A 143 9.75 -3.79 -9.87
N TYR A 144 10.91 -4.15 -9.33
CA TYR A 144 11.04 -4.91 -8.09
C TYR A 144 12.02 -4.17 -7.16
N TYR A 145 11.68 -3.99 -5.90
CA TYR A 145 12.51 -3.23 -4.96
C TYR A 145 12.30 -3.61 -3.50
N ASP A 146 13.31 -3.29 -2.69
CA ASP A 146 13.25 -3.34 -1.23
C ASP A 146 12.46 -2.15 -0.69
N SER A 147 11.36 -2.40 0.00
CA SER A 147 10.43 -1.36 0.48
C SER A 147 10.95 -0.55 1.66
N ILE A 148 12.15 -0.90 2.19
CA ILE A 148 12.81 -0.12 3.25
C ILE A 148 13.33 1.24 2.75
N VAL A 149 13.63 1.36 1.46
CA VAL A 149 14.01 2.62 0.85
C VAL A 149 12.76 3.49 0.67
N PRO A 150 12.77 4.77 1.10
CA PRO A 150 11.64 5.65 0.91
C PRO A 150 11.20 5.71 -0.55
N HIS A 151 9.91 5.46 -0.79
CA HIS A 151 9.34 5.37 -2.13
C HIS A 151 7.93 5.96 -2.18
N HIS A 152 7.51 6.34 -3.39
CA HIS A 152 6.16 6.81 -3.68
C HIS A 152 5.78 6.48 -5.12
N VAL A 153 4.54 6.02 -5.30
CA VAL A 153 3.95 5.66 -6.60
C VAL A 153 2.84 6.64 -6.92
N HIS A 154 2.81 7.16 -8.13
CA HIS A 154 1.72 8.02 -8.61
C HIS A 154 1.51 7.89 -10.13
N ALA A 155 0.34 8.31 -10.59
CA ALA A 155 -0.01 8.37 -12.00
C ALA A 155 0.73 9.53 -12.68
N TYR A 156 1.22 9.31 -13.89
CA TYR A 156 2.01 10.28 -14.63
C TYR A 156 1.13 11.23 -15.45
N GLU A 157 1.52 12.51 -15.50
CA GLU A 157 0.89 13.56 -16.32
C GLU A 157 -0.65 13.63 -16.24
N GLY A 158 -1.22 13.43 -15.05
CA GLY A 158 -2.66 13.57 -14.84
C GLY A 158 -3.52 12.50 -15.53
N GLN A 159 -2.93 11.39 -15.95
CA GLN A 159 -3.63 10.22 -16.50
C GLN A 159 -3.73 9.12 -15.45
N ALA A 160 -4.87 8.46 -15.37
CA ALA A 160 -5.00 7.30 -14.47
C ALA A 160 -4.14 6.13 -14.95
N ALA A 161 -3.62 5.37 -14.00
CA ALA A 161 -2.90 4.13 -14.27
C ALA A 161 -3.51 2.96 -13.49
N LYS A 162 -3.30 1.76 -13.97
CA LYS A 162 -3.67 0.53 -13.28
C LYS A 162 -2.44 -0.37 -13.15
N ILE A 163 -2.18 -0.83 -11.93
CA ILE A 163 -1.01 -1.66 -11.63
C ILE A 163 -1.40 -2.95 -10.93
N LEU A 164 -0.63 -4.00 -11.16
CA LEU A 164 -0.55 -5.17 -10.30
C LEU A 164 0.60 -4.94 -9.32
N ALA A 165 0.31 -4.90 -8.03
CA ALA A 165 1.32 -4.80 -6.99
C ALA A 165 1.30 -6.06 -6.12
N VAL A 166 2.46 -6.58 -5.79
CA VAL A 166 2.62 -7.67 -4.82
C VAL A 166 3.51 -7.18 -3.71
N VAL A 167 2.97 -7.13 -2.50
CA VAL A 167 3.71 -6.72 -1.30
C VAL A 167 4.04 -7.96 -0.48
N TYR A 168 5.32 -8.20 -0.25
CA TYR A 168 5.81 -9.22 0.66
C TYR A 168 6.32 -8.56 1.95
N THR A 169 5.82 -9.02 3.09
CA THR A 169 6.26 -8.56 4.39
C THR A 169 6.77 -9.73 5.21
N PRO A 170 8.06 -9.77 5.56
CA PRO A 170 8.59 -10.79 6.46
C PRO A 170 7.96 -10.61 7.87
N ILE A 171 7.71 -11.73 8.55
CA ILE A 171 7.22 -11.78 9.92
C ILE A 171 8.42 -11.68 10.87
#